data_0d53653f5ec22323baf85e56007aca28
#
_entry.id   0d53653f5ec22323baf85e56007aca28
#
_cell.length_a   1.000
_cell.length_b   1.000
_cell.length_c   1.000
_cell.angle_alpha   90.00
_cell.angle_beta   90.00
_cell.angle_gamma   90.00
#
_symmetry.space_group_name_H-M   'P 1'
#
loop_
_entity.id
_entity.type
_entity.pdbx_description
1 polymer ?
#
loop_
_entity_poly.entity_id
_entity_poly.type
_entity_poly.pdbx_seq_one_letter_code
_entity_poly.pdbx_strand_id
1 'polypeptide(L)'
;MSKGASFERHGVLPETIAEAPSGLRYGGECAVAAVADREYAPRTHVRSGGVPVTTTKQRAKAGVKKPVVLGVPLGADQVGAAAPPSLLEMVQAEPQKAFPAIAKDLDACARIQSAVQGLQTVHRIHNGDSRAIELEPESVDLVVTSPPYWTLKKYNDHERQLGEVEDYDEFLDELDEVWRRAYEALVPGGRMVIVVGDVNVSRKEFGRHLVFPLHASIQERCRQIGFDNLAPIIWYKIANAQYEVGGGGGFFGKPYEPNGVIKNDIEYILFQRKPGGYRKPELATRLMSVIPAVDHSDWFQQVWRMGGASTRNHPAPFPLTLAERLVRMFSFVGDTVFDPFLGTGTTSAAAARWGRNSIGCEVDPSYFEGCVDRVRGAVEVTRQTAMDLSA
;
A
#
# COMPACT_ATOMS: atom_id res chain seq x y z
N MET A 1 -7.78 61.34 -25.67
CA MET A 1 -7.42 61.98 -24.40
C MET A 1 -7.05 60.81 -23.47
N SER A 2 -5.79 60.41 -23.46
CA SER A 2 -4.67 60.74 -22.59
C SER A 2 -4.94 60.26 -21.15
N LYS A 3 -4.13 59.42 -20.55
CA LYS A 3 -2.69 59.26 -20.25
C LYS A 3 -2.51 57.83 -19.71
N GLY A 4 -1.63 56.99 -19.98
CA GLY A 4 -0.17 57.04 -19.97
C GLY A 4 0.43 57.06 -18.57
N ALA A 5 0.82 55.87 -18.01
CA ALA A 5 1.80 55.82 -16.95
C ALA A 5 2.63 54.52 -17.10
N SER A 6 3.82 54.71 -17.63
CA SER A 6 4.97 53.81 -17.60
C SER A 6 5.53 53.75 -16.16
N PHE A 7 5.90 52.56 -15.70
CA PHE A 7 6.76 52.39 -14.54
C PHE A 7 8.06 51.69 -14.94
N GLU A 8 9.14 52.45 -14.83
CA GLU A 8 10.51 52.07 -15.11
C GLU A 8 11.06 51.07 -14.10
N ARG A 9 11.93 50.23 -14.62
CA ARG A 9 12.83 49.34 -13.84
C ARG A 9 14.03 50.14 -13.35
N HIS A 10 14.31 50.10 -12.06
CA HIS A 10 15.66 50.30 -11.53
C HIS A 10 15.78 49.54 -10.21
N GLY A 11 16.92 48.80 -10.09
CA GLY A 11 17.39 48.34 -8.79
C GLY A 11 18.21 47.07 -8.81
N VAL A 12 19.42 47.18 -9.29
CA VAL A 12 20.68 46.47 -9.05
C VAL A 12 20.73 45.76 -7.72
N LEU A 13 21.07 44.43 -7.79
CA LEU A 13 21.52 43.61 -6.67
C LEU A 13 23.00 43.88 -6.38
N PRO A 14 23.43 44.02 -5.13
CA PRO A 14 24.88 43.90 -4.80
C PRO A 14 25.22 42.42 -4.51
N GLU A 15 26.18 41.91 -5.29
CA GLU A 15 27.05 40.82 -4.92
C GLU A 15 27.92 41.22 -3.72
N THR A 16 27.86 40.44 -2.66
CA THR A 16 29.04 40.28 -1.76
C THR A 16 28.97 38.90 -1.10
N ILE A 17 29.73 37.99 -1.67
CA ILE A 17 30.08 36.73 -1.02
C ILE A 17 31.19 37.06 -0.02
N ALA A 18 30.88 36.96 1.27
CA ALA A 18 31.90 37.03 2.32
C ALA A 18 32.49 35.62 2.51
N GLU A 19 33.78 35.50 2.26
CA GLU A 19 34.60 34.32 2.55
C GLU A 19 34.56 33.97 4.05
N ALA A 20 34.28 32.72 4.38
CA ALA A 20 34.40 32.18 5.73
C ALA A 20 35.86 31.83 6.02
N PRO A 21 36.37 32.09 7.22
CA PRO A 21 37.76 31.81 7.57
C PRO A 21 38.02 30.31 7.73
N SER A 22 39.00 29.83 7.04
CA SER A 22 39.66 28.53 7.19
C SER A 22 40.32 28.42 8.56
N GLY A 23 39.92 27.43 9.37
CA GLY A 23 40.69 27.04 10.52
C GLY A 23 39.94 26.58 11.75
N LEU A 24 39.33 25.39 11.69
CA LEU A 24 39.03 24.63 12.90
C LEU A 24 39.38 23.16 12.63
N ARG A 25 40.57 22.78 13.08
CA ARG A 25 40.97 21.37 13.18
C ARG A 25 40.22 20.76 14.36
N TYR A 26 39.27 19.85 14.09
CA TYR A 26 38.76 18.94 15.09
C TYR A 26 39.69 17.72 15.15
N GLY A 27 40.68 17.79 16.03
CA GLY A 27 41.36 16.63 16.58
C GLY A 27 40.60 16.20 17.82
N GLY A 28 39.84 15.12 17.69
CA GLY A 28 39.15 14.48 18.80
C GLY A 28 38.95 13.02 18.41
N GLU A 29 39.80 12.15 18.96
CA GLU A 29 39.61 10.70 18.91
C GLU A 29 38.23 10.36 19.45
N CYS A 30 37.37 9.82 18.59
CA CYS A 30 36.11 9.23 18.99
C CYS A 30 36.43 7.90 19.67
N ALA A 31 36.55 7.91 20.98
CA ALA A 31 36.50 6.69 21.79
C ALA A 31 35.14 6.05 21.59
N VAL A 32 35.12 4.93 20.89
CA VAL A 32 33.94 4.03 20.83
C VAL A 32 33.80 3.44 22.23
N ALA A 33 33.01 4.10 23.08
CA ALA A 33 32.56 3.53 24.33
C ALA A 33 31.62 2.35 23.98
N ALA A 34 32.08 1.13 24.31
CA ALA A 34 31.24 -0.06 24.31
C ALA A 34 30.00 0.23 25.18
N VAL A 35 28.84 0.28 24.56
CA VAL A 35 27.57 0.28 25.26
C VAL A 35 27.40 -1.13 25.77
N ALA A 36 27.77 -1.34 27.03
CA ALA A 36 27.49 -2.57 27.76
C ALA A 36 25.98 -2.80 27.79
N ASP A 37 25.61 -4.05 27.61
CA ASP A 37 24.28 -4.62 27.78
C ASP A 37 23.55 -4.00 28.96
N ARG A 38 22.61 -3.12 28.68
CA ARG A 38 21.55 -2.77 29.63
C ARG A 38 20.43 -3.74 29.38
N GLU A 39 20.31 -4.74 30.23
CA GLU A 39 19.11 -5.54 30.38
C GLU A 39 17.90 -4.59 30.43
N TYR A 40 17.03 -4.73 29.45
CA TYR A 40 15.79 -4.01 29.36
C TYR A 40 14.84 -4.63 30.38
N ALA A 41 14.82 -4.06 31.60
CA ALA A 41 13.82 -4.43 32.57
C ALA A 41 12.41 -4.11 32.03
N PRO A 42 11.46 -5.04 32.06
CA PRO A 42 10.11 -4.79 31.56
C PRO A 42 9.50 -3.62 32.35
N ARG A 43 9.14 -2.57 31.65
CA ARG A 43 8.41 -1.44 32.24
C ARG A 43 7.07 -1.97 32.74
N THR A 44 6.86 -1.83 34.05
CA THR A 44 5.60 -2.10 34.71
C THR A 44 4.45 -1.42 33.99
N HIS A 45 3.47 -2.23 33.57
CA HIS A 45 2.23 -1.78 32.99
C HIS A 45 1.55 -0.75 33.89
N VAL A 46 1.26 0.42 33.36
CA VAL A 46 0.28 1.34 33.98
C VAL A 46 -1.10 0.71 33.71
N ARG A 47 -1.60 -0.02 34.66
CA ARG A 47 -2.97 -0.53 34.65
C ARG A 47 -3.92 0.66 34.69
N SER A 48 -4.64 0.91 33.61
CA SER A 48 -5.91 1.64 33.63
C SER A 48 -6.90 0.81 34.45
N GLY A 49 -7.70 1.48 35.28
CA GLY A 49 -8.57 0.94 36.29
C GLY A 49 -9.31 -0.35 35.99
N GLY A 50 -9.30 -1.24 36.93
CA GLY A 50 -9.67 -2.63 36.90
C GLY A 50 -10.98 -2.98 36.20
N VAL A 51 -10.85 -3.61 35.05
CA VAL A 51 -11.82 -4.57 34.52
C VAL A 51 -11.15 -5.94 34.63
N PRO A 52 -11.85 -6.98 35.15
CA PRO A 52 -11.25 -8.30 35.29
C PRO A 52 -10.83 -8.82 33.93
N VAL A 53 -9.56 -9.17 33.80
CA VAL A 53 -9.02 -9.85 32.63
C VAL A 53 -9.76 -11.17 32.46
N THR A 54 -10.72 -11.21 31.59
CA THR A 54 -11.33 -12.45 31.13
C THR A 54 -10.25 -13.20 30.34
N THR A 55 -9.95 -14.43 30.79
CA THR A 55 -9.02 -15.35 30.13
C THR A 55 -9.17 -15.32 28.62
N THR A 56 -8.07 -15.01 27.94
CA THR A 56 -7.93 -15.02 26.49
C THR A 56 -8.47 -16.36 25.95
N LYS A 57 -9.66 -16.35 25.37
CA LYS A 57 -10.14 -17.45 24.55
C LYS A 57 -9.24 -17.44 23.32
N GLN A 58 -8.35 -18.42 23.19
CA GLN A 58 -7.70 -18.70 21.90
C GLN A 58 -8.82 -18.83 20.85
N ARG A 59 -8.96 -17.82 19.99
CA ARG A 59 -9.88 -17.88 18.87
C ARG A 59 -9.46 -19.04 17.98
N ALA A 60 -10.34 -20.03 17.83
CA ALA A 60 -10.05 -21.22 17.03
C ALA A 60 -9.67 -20.80 15.62
N LYS A 61 -8.46 -21.12 15.20
CA LYS A 61 -8.00 -20.98 13.80
C LYS A 61 -8.78 -22.03 12.98
N ALA A 62 -9.92 -21.66 12.39
CA ALA A 62 -10.60 -22.54 11.45
C ALA A 62 -9.90 -22.45 10.11
N GLY A 63 -9.73 -23.61 9.47
CA GLY A 63 -9.01 -23.74 8.21
C GLY A 63 -9.59 -22.89 7.09
N VAL A 64 -8.73 -22.52 6.16
CA VAL A 64 -9.07 -21.81 4.92
C VAL A 64 -9.70 -22.79 3.94
N LYS A 65 -10.84 -22.45 3.34
CA LYS A 65 -11.47 -23.28 2.30
C LYS A 65 -10.63 -23.32 1.03
N LYS A 66 -10.81 -24.36 0.21
CA LYS A 66 -10.19 -24.40 -1.12
C LYS A 66 -10.55 -23.14 -1.90
N PRO A 67 -9.60 -22.52 -2.63
CA PRO A 67 -9.87 -21.28 -3.34
C PRO A 67 -10.84 -21.46 -4.49
N VAL A 68 -11.62 -20.42 -4.78
CA VAL A 68 -12.20 -20.23 -6.11
C VAL A 68 -11.06 -19.79 -7.03
N VAL A 69 -10.89 -20.49 -8.15
CA VAL A 69 -9.84 -20.20 -9.14
C VAL A 69 -10.49 -19.60 -10.37
N LEU A 70 -10.07 -18.40 -10.77
CA LEU A 70 -10.55 -17.66 -11.92
C LEU A 70 -9.38 -17.42 -12.90
N GLY A 71 -9.65 -17.55 -14.20
CA GLY A 71 -8.64 -17.35 -15.23
C GLY A 71 -7.66 -18.51 -15.37
N VAL A 72 -6.52 -18.25 -16.02
CA VAL A 72 -5.46 -19.22 -16.30
C VAL A 72 -4.09 -18.63 -15.91
N PRO A 73 -3.13 -19.47 -15.47
CA PRO A 73 -1.80 -18.98 -15.13
C PRO A 73 -1.12 -18.29 -16.32
N LEU A 74 -0.51 -17.14 -16.09
CA LEU A 74 0.31 -16.42 -17.07
C LEU A 74 1.79 -16.83 -16.86
N GLY A 75 2.38 -17.39 -17.91
CA GLY A 75 3.80 -17.75 -17.95
C GLY A 75 4.67 -16.68 -18.63
N ALA A 76 5.97 -16.71 -18.39
CA ALA A 76 6.94 -15.77 -18.97
C ALA A 76 6.93 -15.79 -20.52
N ASP A 77 6.81 -16.98 -21.12
CA ASP A 77 6.74 -17.15 -22.59
C ASP A 77 5.54 -16.41 -23.20
N GLN A 78 4.39 -16.43 -22.50
CA GLN A 78 3.19 -15.73 -22.95
C GLN A 78 3.36 -14.21 -22.86
N VAL A 79 4.05 -13.71 -21.83
CA VAL A 79 4.41 -12.29 -21.71
C VAL A 79 5.33 -11.88 -22.86
N GLY A 80 6.32 -12.71 -23.16
CA GLY A 80 7.24 -12.49 -24.30
C GLY A 80 6.55 -12.45 -25.65
N ALA A 81 5.64 -13.41 -25.89
CA ALA A 81 4.88 -13.50 -27.14
C ALA A 81 3.90 -12.33 -27.37
N ALA A 82 3.36 -11.74 -26.28
CA ALA A 82 2.45 -10.59 -26.35
C ALA A 82 3.18 -9.24 -26.48
N ALA A 83 4.49 -9.19 -26.24
CA ALA A 83 5.24 -7.95 -26.32
C ALA A 83 5.26 -7.40 -27.76
N PRO A 84 5.01 -6.08 -27.98
CA PRO A 84 5.06 -5.48 -29.31
C PRO A 84 6.43 -5.70 -29.97
N PRO A 85 6.52 -6.41 -31.10
CA PRO A 85 7.80 -6.90 -31.64
C PRO A 85 8.82 -5.78 -31.88
N SER A 86 8.40 -4.66 -32.49
CA SER A 86 9.29 -3.54 -32.79
C SER A 86 9.85 -2.87 -31.51
N LEU A 87 9.09 -2.82 -30.44
CA LEU A 87 9.56 -2.27 -29.15
C LEU A 87 10.49 -3.27 -28.44
N LEU A 88 10.22 -4.58 -28.59
CA LEU A 88 11.08 -5.61 -28.04
C LEU A 88 12.45 -5.62 -28.74
N GLU A 89 12.49 -5.50 -30.06
CA GLU A 89 13.74 -5.36 -30.84
C GLU A 89 14.56 -4.14 -30.39
N MET A 90 13.91 -2.99 -30.18
CA MET A 90 14.59 -1.78 -29.65
C MET A 90 15.23 -2.04 -28.29
N VAL A 91 14.49 -2.70 -27.36
CA VAL A 91 14.99 -2.99 -26.03
C VAL A 91 16.10 -4.03 -26.05
N GLN A 92 16.04 -5.02 -26.95
CA GLN A 92 17.09 -6.03 -27.13
C GLN A 92 18.39 -5.41 -27.67
N ALA A 93 18.28 -4.44 -28.58
CA ALA A 93 19.44 -3.76 -29.17
C ALA A 93 20.16 -2.84 -28.16
N GLU A 94 19.45 -1.91 -27.52
CA GLU A 94 20.03 -0.92 -26.60
C GLU A 94 19.11 -0.66 -25.38
N PRO A 95 19.04 -1.56 -24.39
CA PRO A 95 18.09 -1.46 -23.26
C PRO A 95 18.14 -0.13 -22.53
N GLN A 96 19.35 0.39 -22.28
CA GLN A 96 19.56 1.62 -21.50
C GLN A 96 19.00 2.88 -22.17
N LYS A 97 18.98 2.91 -23.51
CA LYS A 97 18.40 4.03 -24.28
C LYS A 97 16.93 3.79 -24.59
N ALA A 98 16.55 2.54 -24.91
CA ALA A 98 15.21 2.19 -25.33
C ALA A 98 14.16 2.39 -24.22
N PHE A 99 14.39 1.92 -22.99
CA PHE A 99 13.42 2.07 -21.90
C PHE A 99 13.03 3.52 -21.63
N PRO A 100 13.98 4.48 -21.46
CA PRO A 100 13.61 5.89 -21.28
C PRO A 100 12.90 6.51 -22.48
N ALA A 101 13.25 6.10 -23.72
CA ALA A 101 12.59 6.58 -24.93
C ALA A 101 11.14 6.08 -25.00
N ILE A 102 10.91 4.79 -24.80
CA ILE A 102 9.59 4.15 -24.78
C ILE A 102 8.71 4.77 -23.69
N ALA A 103 9.23 5.00 -22.48
CA ALA A 103 8.47 5.59 -21.39
C ALA A 103 7.99 7.03 -21.70
N LYS A 104 8.66 7.75 -22.58
CA LYS A 104 8.27 9.10 -23.03
C LYS A 104 7.35 9.09 -24.26
N ASP A 105 7.27 7.99 -24.96
CA ASP A 105 6.44 7.80 -26.14
C ASP A 105 5.06 7.27 -25.73
N LEU A 106 4.03 8.13 -25.81
CA LEU A 106 2.67 7.79 -25.39
C LEU A 106 2.05 6.71 -26.29
N ASP A 107 2.37 6.67 -27.58
CA ASP A 107 1.85 5.65 -28.49
C ASP A 107 2.48 4.29 -28.21
N ALA A 108 3.78 4.25 -27.94
CA ALA A 108 4.47 3.04 -27.49
C ALA A 108 3.89 2.54 -26.16
N CYS A 109 3.67 3.44 -25.19
CA CYS A 109 3.04 3.11 -23.91
C CYS A 109 1.60 2.58 -24.10
N ALA A 110 0.80 3.18 -24.98
CA ALA A 110 -0.56 2.71 -25.28
C ALA A 110 -0.58 1.31 -25.89
N ARG A 111 0.36 1.02 -26.81
CA ARG A 111 0.53 -0.33 -27.39
C ARG A 111 0.90 -1.37 -26.34
N ILE A 112 1.82 -1.05 -25.43
CA ILE A 112 2.18 -1.91 -24.30
C ILE A 112 0.96 -2.13 -23.41
N GLN A 113 0.25 -1.07 -23.05
CA GLN A 113 -0.94 -1.16 -22.20
C GLN A 113 -2.01 -2.05 -22.82
N SER A 114 -2.30 -1.89 -24.11
CA SER A 114 -3.25 -2.73 -24.83
C SER A 114 -2.85 -4.20 -24.80
N ALA A 115 -1.57 -4.49 -25.07
CA ALA A 115 -1.04 -5.85 -25.02
C ALA A 115 -1.15 -6.45 -23.59
N VAL A 116 -0.84 -5.69 -22.54
CA VAL A 116 -0.96 -6.13 -21.13
C VAL A 116 -2.41 -6.42 -20.77
N GLN A 117 -3.34 -5.57 -21.16
CA GLN A 117 -4.78 -5.74 -20.89
C GLN A 117 -5.41 -6.93 -21.63
N GLY A 118 -4.76 -7.48 -22.64
CA GLY A 118 -5.12 -8.74 -23.31
C GLY A 118 -4.56 -10.00 -22.64
N LEU A 119 -3.65 -9.87 -21.65
CA LEU A 119 -3.04 -11.02 -20.99
C LEU A 119 -4.01 -11.66 -20.00
N GLN A 120 -4.22 -12.97 -20.11
CA GLN A 120 -5.00 -13.72 -19.14
C GLN A 120 -4.13 -14.12 -17.95
N THR A 121 -4.68 -13.98 -16.75
CA THR A 121 -4.01 -14.24 -15.48
C THR A 121 -4.85 -15.14 -14.58
N VAL A 122 -4.26 -15.74 -13.55
CA VAL A 122 -4.97 -16.60 -12.59
C VAL A 122 -5.15 -15.88 -11.26
N HIS A 123 -6.35 -16.01 -10.71
CA HIS A 123 -6.71 -15.42 -9.42
C HIS A 123 -7.28 -16.50 -8.50
N ARG A 124 -6.67 -16.66 -7.32
CA ARG A 124 -7.07 -17.63 -6.29
C ARG A 124 -7.67 -16.86 -5.12
N ILE A 125 -8.98 -17.02 -4.92
CA ILE A 125 -9.73 -16.31 -3.87
C ILE A 125 -10.12 -17.32 -2.80
N HIS A 126 -9.60 -17.13 -1.59
CA HIS A 126 -9.87 -17.97 -0.44
C HIS A 126 -10.93 -17.36 0.47
N ASN A 127 -11.94 -18.14 0.87
CA ASN A 127 -12.80 -17.77 1.98
C ASN A 127 -12.25 -18.37 3.27
N GLY A 128 -11.75 -17.54 4.16
CA GLY A 128 -11.16 -17.98 5.41
C GLY A 128 -10.36 -16.92 6.13
N ASP A 129 -9.68 -17.36 7.16
CA ASP A 129 -8.84 -16.54 8.01
C ASP A 129 -7.40 -16.47 7.47
N SER A 130 -6.91 -15.29 7.16
CA SER A 130 -5.58 -15.08 6.59
C SER A 130 -4.43 -15.49 7.53
N ARG A 131 -4.68 -15.58 8.84
CA ARG A 131 -3.71 -16.11 9.82
C ARG A 131 -3.44 -17.62 9.62
N ALA A 132 -4.37 -18.31 8.97
CA ALA A 132 -4.29 -19.76 8.72
C ALA A 132 -4.07 -20.10 7.23
N ILE A 133 -3.88 -19.10 6.35
CA ILE A 133 -3.62 -19.38 4.94
C ILE A 133 -2.24 -20.05 4.78
N GLU A 134 -2.22 -21.10 3.98
CA GLU A 134 -0.98 -21.78 3.60
C GLU A 134 -0.61 -21.34 2.19
N LEU A 135 0.54 -20.72 2.05
CA LEU A 135 1.12 -20.30 0.79
C LEU A 135 2.50 -20.96 0.64
N GLU A 136 2.85 -21.31 -0.59
CA GLU A 136 4.20 -21.79 -0.86
C GLU A 136 5.23 -20.68 -0.55
N PRO A 137 6.33 -21.00 0.12
CA PRO A 137 7.39 -20.01 0.38
C PRO A 137 7.89 -19.38 -0.92
N GLU A 138 8.17 -18.07 -0.87
CA GLU A 138 8.73 -17.32 -2.00
C GLU A 138 7.90 -17.40 -3.31
N SER A 139 6.57 -17.52 -3.19
CA SER A 139 5.62 -17.63 -4.31
C SER A 139 4.87 -16.32 -4.60
N VAL A 140 5.08 -15.30 -3.79
CA VAL A 140 4.43 -13.98 -3.89
C VAL A 140 5.48 -12.90 -4.16
N ASP A 141 5.22 -12.06 -5.14
CA ASP A 141 6.13 -10.98 -5.54
C ASP A 141 5.82 -9.66 -4.84
N LEU A 142 4.54 -9.44 -4.58
CA LEU A 142 4.03 -8.20 -3.98
C LEU A 142 2.83 -8.50 -3.07
N VAL A 143 2.80 -7.91 -1.89
CA VAL A 143 1.59 -7.84 -1.07
C VAL A 143 1.05 -6.41 -1.14
N VAL A 144 -0.26 -6.25 -1.44
CA VAL A 144 -0.96 -4.96 -1.36
C VAL A 144 -2.24 -5.18 -0.58
N THR A 145 -2.36 -4.51 0.57
CA THR A 145 -3.46 -4.78 1.50
C THR A 145 -3.84 -3.56 2.33
N SER A 146 -5.04 -3.61 2.91
CA SER A 146 -5.51 -2.68 3.93
C SER A 146 -6.15 -3.50 5.06
N PRO A 147 -5.47 -3.68 6.20
CA PRO A 147 -6.02 -4.43 7.33
C PRO A 147 -7.20 -3.68 7.95
N PRO A 148 -8.01 -4.32 8.79
CA PRO A 148 -8.94 -3.62 9.65
C PRO A 148 -8.22 -2.55 10.50
N TYR A 149 -8.84 -1.38 10.67
CA TYR A 149 -8.28 -0.30 11.50
C TYR A 149 -8.78 -0.46 12.93
N TRP A 150 -8.39 -1.54 13.59
CA TRP A 150 -8.82 -1.92 14.91
C TRP A 150 -10.35 -1.78 15.03
N THR A 151 -10.90 -1.12 16.07
CA THR A 151 -12.35 -0.93 16.29
C THR A 151 -12.94 0.29 15.56
N LEU A 152 -12.17 0.99 14.69
CA LEU A 152 -12.60 2.23 14.02
C LEU A 152 -13.81 2.02 13.11
N LYS A 153 -13.90 0.86 12.48
CA LYS A 153 -14.99 0.53 11.54
C LYS A 153 -15.70 -0.74 11.99
N LYS A 154 -17.02 -0.68 11.99
CA LYS A 154 -17.83 -1.86 12.24
C LYS A 154 -17.96 -2.64 10.92
N TYR A 155 -17.43 -3.85 10.91
CA TYR A 155 -17.61 -4.84 9.86
C TYR A 155 -18.82 -5.72 10.16
N ASN A 156 -19.14 -6.69 9.29
CA ASN A 156 -20.17 -7.68 9.57
C ASN A 156 -19.74 -8.55 10.76
N ASP A 157 -20.71 -8.95 11.58
CA ASP A 157 -20.44 -9.76 12.77
C ASP A 157 -19.92 -11.15 12.34
N HIS A 158 -18.61 -11.37 12.56
CA HIS A 158 -17.97 -12.65 12.28
C HIS A 158 -16.86 -12.90 13.31
N GLU A 159 -16.90 -14.07 13.96
CA GLU A 159 -16.05 -14.44 15.10
C GLU A 159 -14.53 -14.32 14.86
N ARG A 160 -14.10 -14.27 13.59
CA ARG A 160 -12.70 -14.17 13.17
C ARG A 160 -12.31 -12.79 12.62
N GLN A 161 -13.24 -11.84 12.66
CA GLN A 161 -12.96 -10.46 12.28
C GLN A 161 -11.98 -9.84 13.27
N LEU A 162 -10.84 -9.37 12.76
CA LEU A 162 -9.84 -8.68 13.60
C LEU A 162 -10.33 -7.32 14.09
N GLY A 163 -11.24 -6.67 13.37
CA GLY A 163 -11.87 -5.42 13.78
C GLY A 163 -12.75 -5.52 15.05
N GLU A 164 -12.98 -6.73 15.59
CA GLU A 164 -13.72 -6.97 16.83
C GLU A 164 -12.81 -7.26 18.04
N VAL A 165 -11.49 -7.24 17.88
CA VAL A 165 -10.54 -7.39 18.96
C VAL A 165 -10.48 -6.07 19.74
N GLU A 166 -10.95 -6.06 20.99
CA GLU A 166 -11.05 -4.83 21.78
C GLU A 166 -9.70 -4.34 22.32
N ASP A 167 -8.82 -5.27 22.70
CA ASP A 167 -7.48 -4.92 23.16
C ASP A 167 -6.56 -4.59 21.96
N TYR A 168 -5.89 -3.45 22.05
CA TYR A 168 -5.05 -2.97 20.95
C TYR A 168 -3.79 -3.82 20.74
N ASP A 169 -3.17 -4.27 21.82
CA ASP A 169 -1.95 -5.09 21.73
C ASP A 169 -2.29 -6.50 21.22
N GLU A 170 -3.42 -7.08 21.67
CA GLU A 170 -3.94 -8.35 21.15
C GLU A 170 -4.26 -8.23 19.65
N PHE A 171 -4.86 -7.12 19.23
CA PHE A 171 -5.12 -6.86 17.80
C PHE A 171 -3.81 -6.82 16.98
N LEU A 172 -2.76 -6.17 17.50
CA LEU A 172 -1.46 -6.14 16.85
C LEU A 172 -0.81 -7.52 16.78
N ASP A 173 -0.93 -8.34 17.84
CA ASP A 173 -0.41 -9.71 17.87
C ASP A 173 -1.09 -10.59 16.84
N GLU A 174 -2.39 -10.43 16.63
CA GLU A 174 -3.15 -11.13 15.59
C GLU A 174 -2.75 -10.67 14.17
N LEU A 175 -2.47 -9.39 13.97
CA LEU A 175 -1.90 -8.88 12.71
C LEU A 175 -0.51 -9.45 12.43
N ASP A 176 0.33 -9.63 13.47
CA ASP A 176 1.67 -10.20 13.32
C ASP A 176 1.64 -11.61 12.72
N GLU A 177 0.61 -12.42 13.03
CA GLU A 177 0.43 -13.73 12.40
C GLU A 177 0.23 -13.62 10.88
N VAL A 178 -0.53 -12.61 10.43
CA VAL A 178 -0.72 -12.34 8.99
C VAL A 178 0.57 -11.85 8.35
N TRP A 179 1.29 -10.94 9.02
CA TRP A 179 2.55 -10.40 8.50
C TRP A 179 3.64 -11.47 8.39
N ARG A 180 3.70 -12.43 9.31
CA ARG A 180 4.62 -13.58 9.20
C ARG A 180 4.29 -14.45 7.99
N ARG A 181 2.99 -14.76 7.74
CA ARG A 181 2.58 -15.48 6.51
C ARG A 181 2.97 -14.73 5.24
N ALA A 182 2.75 -13.42 5.23
CA ALA A 182 3.16 -12.58 4.11
C ALA A 182 4.69 -12.58 3.91
N TYR A 183 5.46 -12.50 5.01
CA TYR A 183 6.92 -12.56 4.97
C TYR A 183 7.44 -13.89 4.41
N GLU A 184 6.90 -15.01 4.87
CA GLU A 184 7.27 -16.34 4.39
C GLU A 184 6.98 -16.51 2.90
N ALA A 185 5.80 -16.06 2.45
CA ALA A 185 5.37 -16.19 1.07
C ALA A 185 6.09 -15.24 0.09
N LEU A 186 6.59 -14.09 0.56
CA LEU A 186 7.27 -13.12 -0.29
C LEU A 186 8.61 -13.65 -0.80
N VAL A 187 8.91 -13.39 -2.07
CA VAL A 187 10.26 -13.60 -2.64
C VAL A 187 11.27 -12.66 -1.98
N PRO A 188 12.58 -13.00 -1.95
CA PRO A 188 13.63 -12.07 -1.52
C PRO A 188 13.58 -10.77 -2.32
N GLY A 189 13.61 -9.62 -1.65
CA GLY A 189 13.45 -8.30 -2.26
C GLY A 189 11.99 -7.91 -2.58
N GLY A 190 11.03 -8.82 -2.40
CA GLY A 190 9.58 -8.56 -2.52
C GLY A 190 9.11 -7.52 -1.51
N ARG A 191 7.99 -6.89 -1.80
CA ARG A 191 7.44 -5.80 -0.96
C ARG A 191 6.06 -6.13 -0.43
N MET A 192 5.82 -5.69 0.80
CA MET A 192 4.48 -5.61 1.38
C MET A 192 4.09 -4.14 1.50
N VAL A 193 3.00 -3.77 0.86
CA VAL A 193 2.43 -2.43 0.84
C VAL A 193 1.14 -2.43 1.65
N ILE A 194 1.10 -1.63 2.71
CA ILE A 194 -0.03 -1.60 3.65
C ILE A 194 -0.65 -0.20 3.64
N VAL A 195 -1.92 -0.12 3.26
CA VAL A 195 -2.71 1.11 3.33
C VAL A 195 -3.41 1.15 4.68
N VAL A 196 -3.10 2.15 5.51
CA VAL A 196 -3.60 2.23 6.88
C VAL A 196 -3.72 3.67 7.37
N GLY A 197 -4.77 3.95 8.16
CA GLY A 197 -4.93 5.20 8.90
C GLY A 197 -4.74 5.00 10.40
N ASP A 198 -4.46 6.10 11.11
CA ASP A 198 -4.45 6.10 12.56
C ASP A 198 -5.86 6.08 13.13
N VAL A 199 -6.00 5.55 14.33
CA VAL A 199 -7.30 5.34 14.96
C VAL A 199 -7.55 6.43 16.00
N ASN A 200 -8.51 7.30 15.69
CA ASN A 200 -9.01 8.30 16.65
C ASN A 200 -10.10 7.66 17.50
N VAL A 201 -9.92 7.69 18.81
CA VAL A 201 -10.94 7.24 19.76
C VAL A 201 -11.57 8.40 20.50
N SER A 202 -12.87 8.30 20.72
CA SER A 202 -13.66 9.39 21.25
C SER A 202 -13.51 9.53 22.77
N ARG A 203 -13.76 10.75 23.29
CA ARG A 203 -13.83 10.99 24.74
C ARG A 203 -14.92 10.17 25.41
N LYS A 204 -15.99 9.83 24.67
CA LYS A 204 -17.11 9.04 25.22
C LYS A 204 -16.65 7.61 25.55
N GLU A 205 -15.77 7.05 24.73
CA GLU A 205 -15.30 5.66 24.88
C GLU A 205 -14.10 5.56 25.84
N PHE A 206 -13.18 6.53 25.79
CA PHE A 206 -11.91 6.48 26.53
C PHE A 206 -11.77 7.58 27.61
N GLY A 207 -12.83 8.32 27.93
CA GLY A 207 -12.79 9.43 28.92
C GLY A 207 -11.99 10.65 28.42
N ARG A 208 -11.14 10.51 27.43
CA ARG A 208 -10.36 11.55 26.76
C ARG A 208 -10.19 11.23 25.29
N HIS A 209 -9.87 12.25 24.49
CA HIS A 209 -9.56 12.04 23.08
C HIS A 209 -8.13 11.50 22.92
N LEU A 210 -7.97 10.40 22.21
CA LEU A 210 -6.69 9.74 21.95
C LEU A 210 -6.55 9.38 20.49
N VAL A 211 -5.30 9.25 20.03
CA VAL A 211 -4.94 8.70 18.73
C VAL A 211 -4.03 7.49 18.96
N PHE A 212 -4.41 6.35 18.43
CA PHE A 212 -3.54 5.18 18.34
C PHE A 212 -2.80 5.24 17.00
N PRO A 213 -1.46 5.36 17.01
CA PRO A 213 -0.65 5.50 15.79
C PRO A 213 -0.46 4.14 15.11
N LEU A 214 -1.54 3.59 14.53
CA LEU A 214 -1.57 2.24 13.99
C LEU A 214 -0.51 2.04 12.89
N HIS A 215 -0.27 3.08 12.07
CA HIS A 215 0.78 3.04 11.07
C HIS A 215 2.17 2.78 11.66
N ALA A 216 2.52 3.45 12.75
CA ALA A 216 3.81 3.32 13.41
C ALA A 216 3.93 1.96 14.13
N SER A 217 2.85 1.51 14.78
CA SER A 217 2.79 0.20 15.44
C SER A 217 3.03 -0.93 14.42
N ILE A 218 2.36 -0.90 13.26
CA ILE A 218 2.57 -1.87 12.18
C ILE A 218 4.01 -1.85 11.67
N GLN A 219 4.60 -0.67 11.43
CA GLN A 219 5.99 -0.57 10.96
C GLN A 219 6.97 -1.20 11.95
N GLU A 220 6.80 -0.94 13.24
CA GLU A 220 7.68 -1.50 14.27
C GLU A 220 7.51 -3.03 14.38
N ARG A 221 6.28 -3.54 14.34
CA ARG A 221 6.01 -4.98 14.34
C ARG A 221 6.58 -5.67 13.10
N CYS A 222 6.43 -5.10 11.91
CA CYS A 222 7.02 -5.62 10.68
C CYS A 222 8.55 -5.65 10.76
N ARG A 223 9.19 -4.62 11.33
CA ARG A 223 10.64 -4.59 11.56
C ARG A 223 11.09 -5.74 12.47
N GLN A 224 10.35 -6.04 13.53
CA GLN A 224 10.63 -7.14 14.45
C GLN A 224 10.48 -8.52 13.78
N ILE A 225 9.58 -8.66 12.79
CA ILE A 225 9.44 -9.87 11.97
C ILE A 225 10.64 -10.06 11.04
N GLY A 226 11.31 -8.99 10.62
CA GLY A 226 12.49 -9.04 9.76
C GLY A 226 12.37 -8.23 8.46
N PHE A 227 11.30 -7.45 8.29
CA PHE A 227 11.18 -6.53 7.17
C PHE A 227 12.08 -5.31 7.33
N ASP A 228 12.56 -4.78 6.21
CA ASP A 228 13.12 -3.43 6.13
C ASP A 228 11.97 -2.43 5.94
N ASN A 229 11.85 -1.43 6.81
CA ASN A 229 10.95 -0.30 6.60
C ASN A 229 11.50 0.64 5.54
N LEU A 230 10.68 1.06 4.61
CA LEU A 230 10.99 2.09 3.61
C LEU A 230 10.13 3.34 3.86
N ALA A 231 10.52 4.45 3.21
CA ALA A 231 9.76 5.70 3.34
C ALA A 231 8.30 5.52 2.88
N PRO A 232 7.31 5.89 3.70
CA PRO A 232 5.90 5.77 3.34
C PRO A 232 5.47 6.86 2.35
N ILE A 233 4.37 6.60 1.65
CA ILE A 233 3.60 7.64 0.96
C ILE A 233 2.48 8.11 1.89
N ILE A 234 2.26 9.41 1.96
CA ILE A 234 1.14 10.03 2.65
C ILE A 234 0.01 10.21 1.64
N TRP A 235 -1.09 9.50 1.86
CA TRP A 235 -2.27 9.63 1.03
C TRP A 235 -3.24 10.65 1.62
N TYR A 236 -3.31 11.84 0.99
CA TYR A 236 -4.24 12.89 1.37
C TYR A 236 -5.60 12.65 0.71
N LYS A 237 -6.57 12.22 1.52
CA LYS A 237 -7.94 11.86 1.10
C LYS A 237 -8.87 13.05 1.01
N ILE A 238 -8.73 13.98 0.20
CA ILE A 238 -9.44 15.26 0.04
C ILE A 238 -10.94 15.29 0.45
N ALA A 239 -11.65 14.16 0.56
CA ALA A 239 -13.10 14.14 0.39
C ALA A 239 -13.97 14.21 1.65
N ASN A 240 -13.56 13.84 2.85
CA ASN A 240 -14.50 13.67 3.98
C ASN A 240 -14.12 14.34 5.30
N ALA A 241 -13.09 15.14 5.32
CA ALA A 241 -12.67 15.87 6.52
C ALA A 241 -13.73 16.83 7.10
N GLN A 242 -14.78 17.15 6.34
CA GLN A 242 -15.88 17.99 6.84
C GLN A 242 -16.82 17.27 7.80
N TYR A 243 -16.94 15.94 7.70
CA TYR A 243 -17.89 15.17 8.52
C TYR A 243 -17.33 14.74 9.88
N GLU A 244 -16.03 14.53 9.99
CA GLU A 244 -15.40 14.08 11.24
C GLU A 244 -15.23 15.22 12.26
N VAL A 245 -15.22 16.47 11.85
CA VAL A 245 -15.06 17.66 12.70
C VAL A 245 -16.29 18.57 12.68
N GLY A 246 -17.39 18.12 12.08
CA GLY A 246 -18.64 18.88 11.90
C GLY A 246 -19.46 19.16 13.16
N GLY A 247 -18.87 19.18 14.33
CA GLY A 247 -19.51 19.54 15.58
C GLY A 247 -19.35 21.02 15.93
N GLY A 248 -20.10 21.88 15.28
CA GLY A 248 -20.47 23.20 15.80
C GLY A 248 -19.37 24.25 15.99
N GLY A 249 -19.62 25.45 15.48
CA GLY A 249 -18.73 26.63 15.51
C GLY A 249 -18.40 27.23 16.89
N GLY A 250 -18.54 26.50 18.00
CA GLY A 250 -18.17 26.98 19.33
C GLY A 250 -16.67 27.14 19.58
N PHE A 251 -15.86 26.64 18.63
CA PHE A 251 -14.41 26.56 18.72
C PHE A 251 -13.68 27.72 18.00
N PHE A 252 -14.38 28.43 17.13
CA PHE A 252 -13.79 29.48 16.31
C PHE A 252 -13.22 30.63 17.15
N GLY A 253 -11.93 30.91 17.00
CA GLY A 253 -11.25 32.01 17.69
C GLY A 253 -10.87 31.75 19.15
N LYS A 254 -11.05 30.51 19.65
CA LYS A 254 -10.67 30.12 21.01
C LYS A 254 -9.47 29.18 20.98
N PRO A 255 -8.24 29.67 21.16
CA PRO A 255 -7.08 28.79 21.34
C PRO A 255 -7.25 28.01 22.66
N TYR A 256 -6.64 26.83 22.75
CA TYR A 256 -6.63 25.97 23.96
C TYR A 256 -7.98 25.35 24.37
N GLU A 257 -8.96 25.31 23.48
CA GLU A 257 -10.19 24.56 23.79
C GLU A 257 -9.87 23.06 23.91
N PRO A 258 -10.36 22.37 24.98
CA PRO A 258 -10.05 20.96 25.23
C PRO A 258 -10.56 20.01 24.13
N ASN A 259 -11.49 20.47 23.29
CA ASN A 259 -12.10 19.70 22.22
C ASN A 259 -11.56 20.07 20.82
N GLY A 260 -10.52 20.89 20.76
CA GLY A 260 -9.84 21.22 19.53
C GLY A 260 -9.08 20.03 18.99
N VAL A 261 -9.60 19.37 17.95
CA VAL A 261 -9.02 18.19 17.32
C VAL A 261 -8.51 18.55 15.94
N ILE A 262 -7.28 18.13 15.65
CA ILE A 262 -6.75 18.21 14.28
C ILE A 262 -7.44 17.12 13.45
N LYS A 263 -7.93 17.51 12.26
CA LYS A 263 -8.55 16.56 11.32
C LYS A 263 -7.58 15.46 10.93
N ASN A 264 -8.06 14.22 10.91
CA ASN A 264 -7.36 13.09 10.35
C ASN A 264 -7.82 12.90 8.89
N ASP A 265 -7.21 13.64 7.97
CA ASP A 265 -7.54 13.65 6.54
C ASP A 265 -6.51 12.92 5.67
N ILE A 266 -5.59 12.20 6.32
CA ILE A 266 -4.55 11.40 5.67
C ILE A 266 -4.66 9.92 6.04
N GLU A 267 -4.16 9.07 5.15
CA GLU A 267 -3.75 7.70 5.44
C GLU A 267 -2.30 7.49 5.01
N TYR A 268 -1.69 6.45 5.51
CA TYR A 268 -0.33 6.07 5.18
C TYR A 268 -0.33 4.87 4.24
N ILE A 269 0.54 4.90 3.23
CA ILE A 269 0.88 3.75 2.42
C ILE A 269 2.27 3.33 2.86
N LEU A 270 2.35 2.30 3.68
CA LEU A 270 3.57 1.80 4.27
C LEU A 270 4.25 0.84 3.31
N PHE A 271 5.58 0.86 3.27
CA PHE A 271 6.38 -0.05 2.45
C PHE A 271 7.31 -0.86 3.33
N GLN A 272 7.13 -2.17 3.28
CA GLN A 272 7.95 -3.16 3.96
C GLN A 272 8.65 -4.00 2.90
N ARG A 273 9.94 -4.24 3.01
CA ARG A 273 10.69 -5.06 2.07
C ARG A 273 11.24 -6.30 2.77
N LYS A 274 11.02 -7.50 2.20
CA LYS A 274 11.75 -8.69 2.62
C LYS A 274 13.21 -8.53 2.18
N PRO A 275 14.20 -8.63 3.09
CA PRO A 275 15.61 -8.56 2.73
C PRO A 275 15.97 -9.57 1.64
N GLY A 276 16.94 -9.21 0.78
CA GLY A 276 17.43 -10.07 -0.29
C GLY A 276 17.80 -9.29 -1.55
N GLY A 277 18.18 -10.02 -2.59
CA GLY A 277 18.60 -9.45 -3.87
C GLY A 277 17.42 -8.95 -4.70
N TYR A 278 17.72 -8.10 -5.68
CA TYR A 278 16.73 -7.68 -6.65
C TYR A 278 16.55 -8.71 -7.75
N ARG A 279 15.30 -9.00 -8.08
CA ARG A 279 14.97 -9.83 -9.25
C ARG A 279 15.44 -9.16 -10.55
N LYS A 280 15.80 -9.99 -11.52
CA LYS A 280 16.22 -9.55 -12.85
C LYS A 280 15.31 -10.19 -13.91
N PRO A 281 14.07 -9.69 -14.06
CA PRO A 281 13.15 -10.24 -15.05
C PRO A 281 13.70 -10.03 -16.47
N GLU A 282 13.24 -10.85 -17.40
CA GLU A 282 13.58 -10.78 -18.81
C GLU A 282 13.21 -9.42 -19.43
N LEU A 283 13.86 -9.07 -20.53
CA LEU A 283 13.65 -7.78 -21.20
C LEU A 283 12.19 -7.60 -21.64
N ALA A 284 11.53 -8.66 -22.13
CA ALA A 284 10.12 -8.62 -22.51
C ALA A 284 9.22 -8.29 -21.31
N THR A 285 9.41 -8.96 -20.17
CA THR A 285 8.67 -8.68 -18.92
C THR A 285 8.89 -7.25 -18.45
N ARG A 286 10.12 -6.76 -18.53
CA ARG A 286 10.44 -5.36 -18.18
C ARG A 286 9.77 -4.38 -19.13
N LEU A 287 9.77 -4.67 -20.45
CA LEU A 287 9.09 -3.87 -21.48
C LEU A 287 7.59 -3.80 -21.21
N MET A 288 6.96 -4.94 -20.96
CA MET A 288 5.53 -5.01 -20.67
C MET A 288 5.14 -4.34 -19.33
N SER A 289 6.11 -4.07 -18.47
CA SER A 289 5.92 -3.42 -17.17
C SER A 289 6.31 -1.93 -17.17
N VAL A 290 6.57 -1.34 -18.32
CA VAL A 290 6.95 0.08 -18.44
C VAL A 290 5.83 0.97 -17.89
N ILE A 291 6.22 1.93 -17.07
CA ILE A 291 5.34 3.00 -16.58
C ILE A 291 5.64 4.24 -17.45
N PRO A 292 4.62 4.89 -18.05
CA PRO A 292 4.81 6.14 -18.78
C PRO A 292 5.53 7.20 -17.92
N ALA A 293 6.39 7.99 -18.53
CA ALA A 293 7.17 9.00 -17.80
C ALA A 293 6.29 10.03 -17.06
N VAL A 294 5.12 10.36 -17.60
CA VAL A 294 4.14 11.24 -16.96
C VAL A 294 3.58 10.59 -15.70
N ASP A 295 3.20 9.32 -15.77
CA ASP A 295 2.70 8.55 -14.62
C ASP A 295 3.80 8.39 -13.56
N HIS A 296 5.03 8.08 -13.98
CA HIS A 296 6.16 7.97 -13.06
C HIS A 296 6.39 9.26 -12.28
N SER A 297 6.35 10.42 -12.94
CA SER A 297 6.53 11.72 -12.30
C SER A 297 5.43 12.05 -11.27
N ASP A 298 4.19 11.58 -11.51
CA ASP A 298 3.06 11.78 -10.59
C ASP A 298 3.06 10.74 -9.45
N TRP A 299 3.40 9.47 -9.74
CA TRP A 299 3.25 8.39 -8.76
C TRP A 299 4.41 8.28 -7.77
N PHE A 300 5.65 8.58 -8.19
CA PHE A 300 6.83 8.49 -7.32
C PHE A 300 7.01 9.75 -6.45
N GLN A 301 5.89 10.28 -5.93
CA GLN A 301 5.84 11.38 -4.98
C GLN A 301 5.51 10.87 -3.58
N GLN A 302 6.04 11.54 -2.56
CA GLN A 302 5.76 11.16 -1.17
C GLN A 302 4.34 11.51 -0.71
N VAL A 303 3.67 12.46 -1.38
CA VAL A 303 2.30 12.86 -1.04
C VAL A 303 1.39 12.63 -2.24
N TRP A 304 0.39 11.76 -2.07
CA TRP A 304 -0.64 11.52 -3.07
C TRP A 304 -1.92 12.27 -2.70
N ARG A 305 -2.42 13.07 -3.65
CA ARG A 305 -3.69 13.78 -3.53
C ARG A 305 -4.72 13.08 -4.40
N MET A 306 -5.53 12.22 -3.80
CA MET A 306 -6.56 11.49 -4.52
C MET A 306 -7.74 11.17 -3.60
N GLY A 307 -8.97 11.20 -4.15
CA GLY A 307 -10.18 10.91 -3.38
C GLY A 307 -10.23 9.47 -2.88
N GLY A 308 -10.94 9.25 -1.78
CA GLY A 308 -11.26 7.92 -1.28
C GLY A 308 -12.28 7.19 -2.15
N ALA A 309 -12.47 5.89 -1.93
CA ALA A 309 -13.54 5.12 -2.55
C ALA A 309 -14.88 5.31 -1.81
N SER A 310 -15.99 4.99 -2.50
CA SER A 310 -17.32 4.98 -1.88
C SER A 310 -17.43 3.87 -0.83
N THR A 311 -17.90 4.22 0.36
CA THR A 311 -18.12 3.28 1.47
C THR A 311 -19.47 2.56 1.41
N ARG A 312 -20.21 2.69 0.29
CA ARG A 312 -21.57 2.13 0.17
C ARG A 312 -21.62 0.61 0.32
N ASN A 313 -20.66 -0.09 -0.25
CA ASN A 313 -20.64 -1.56 -0.31
C ASN A 313 -19.59 -2.20 0.63
N HIS A 314 -18.73 -1.40 1.25
CA HIS A 314 -17.72 -1.88 2.18
C HIS A 314 -17.29 -0.72 3.09
N PRO A 315 -17.07 -0.94 4.40
CA PRO A 315 -16.78 0.14 5.34
C PRO A 315 -15.46 0.87 5.13
N ALA A 316 -14.46 0.20 4.54
CA ALA A 316 -13.12 0.76 4.35
C ALA A 316 -12.48 0.35 3.00
N PRO A 317 -13.09 0.68 1.83
CA PRO A 317 -12.48 0.37 0.54
C PRO A 317 -11.44 1.42 0.18
N PHE A 318 -10.38 1.01 -0.53
CA PHE A 318 -9.51 1.95 -1.24
C PHE A 318 -9.82 1.95 -2.75
N PRO A 319 -9.53 3.07 -3.46
CA PRO A 319 -9.86 3.20 -4.87
C PRO A 319 -9.11 2.19 -5.75
N LEU A 320 -9.77 1.71 -6.82
CA LEU A 320 -9.12 0.85 -7.80
C LEU A 320 -7.88 1.51 -8.43
N THR A 321 -7.93 2.81 -8.69
CA THR A 321 -6.79 3.58 -9.21
C THR A 321 -5.58 3.58 -8.27
N LEU A 322 -5.80 3.55 -6.95
CA LEU A 322 -4.72 3.41 -5.96
C LEU A 322 -4.09 2.02 -6.06
N ALA A 323 -4.92 0.96 -6.11
CA ALA A 323 -4.44 -0.41 -6.26
C ALA A 323 -3.66 -0.59 -7.57
N GLU A 324 -4.16 -0.06 -8.69
CA GLU A 324 -3.50 -0.11 -9.99
C GLU A 324 -2.12 0.57 -9.97
N ARG A 325 -2.01 1.74 -9.34
CA ARG A 325 -0.71 2.42 -9.14
C ARG A 325 0.25 1.54 -8.37
N LEU A 326 -0.15 1.00 -7.22
CA LEU A 326 0.71 0.18 -6.36
C LEU A 326 1.15 -1.12 -7.05
N VAL A 327 0.23 -1.80 -7.72
CA VAL A 327 0.51 -3.03 -8.48
C VAL A 327 1.53 -2.74 -9.60
N ARG A 328 1.33 -1.68 -10.39
CA ARG A 328 2.23 -1.31 -11.49
C ARG A 328 3.61 -0.83 -11.02
N MET A 329 3.67 -0.09 -9.89
CA MET A 329 4.92 0.46 -9.36
C MET A 329 5.83 -0.61 -8.77
N PHE A 330 5.26 -1.69 -8.20
CA PHE A 330 6.02 -2.60 -7.34
C PHE A 330 6.00 -4.06 -7.78
N SER A 331 5.40 -4.37 -8.93
CA SER A 331 5.43 -5.71 -9.54
C SER A 331 5.65 -5.64 -11.06
N PHE A 332 6.06 -6.76 -11.63
CA PHE A 332 6.16 -6.95 -13.07
C PHE A 332 4.94 -7.71 -13.62
N VAL A 333 4.70 -7.62 -14.92
CA VAL A 333 3.69 -8.45 -15.61
C VAL A 333 4.03 -9.93 -15.40
N GLY A 334 3.02 -10.73 -15.06
CA GLY A 334 3.20 -12.14 -14.70
C GLY A 334 3.44 -12.41 -13.22
N ASP A 335 3.81 -11.39 -12.43
CA ASP A 335 4.00 -11.52 -10.98
C ASP A 335 2.72 -11.91 -10.25
N THR A 336 2.87 -12.48 -9.05
CA THR A 336 1.78 -12.82 -8.14
C THR A 336 1.62 -11.75 -7.06
N VAL A 337 0.43 -11.15 -6.99
CA VAL A 337 0.05 -10.18 -5.97
C VAL A 337 -0.82 -10.85 -4.91
N PHE A 338 -0.51 -10.66 -3.63
CA PHE A 338 -1.29 -11.21 -2.51
C PHE A 338 -1.98 -10.11 -1.71
N ASP A 339 -3.24 -10.35 -1.34
CA ASP A 339 -4.00 -9.50 -0.40
C ASP A 339 -4.64 -10.37 0.69
N PRO A 340 -4.09 -10.36 1.93
CA PRO A 340 -4.64 -11.10 3.05
C PRO A 340 -5.97 -10.56 3.59
N PHE A 341 -6.35 -9.33 3.24
CA PHE A 341 -7.61 -8.68 3.66
C PHE A 341 -8.36 -8.17 2.44
N LEU A 342 -8.73 -9.09 1.55
CA LEU A 342 -9.15 -8.80 0.17
C LEU A 342 -10.42 -7.95 0.08
N GLY A 343 -11.32 -8.02 1.07
CA GLY A 343 -12.56 -7.25 1.09
C GLY A 343 -13.37 -7.44 -0.18
N THR A 344 -13.58 -6.36 -0.91
CA THR A 344 -14.34 -6.38 -2.17
C THR A 344 -13.51 -6.74 -3.41
N GLY A 345 -12.28 -7.22 -3.29
CA GLY A 345 -11.47 -7.71 -4.41
C GLY A 345 -10.76 -6.64 -5.23
N THR A 346 -10.56 -5.45 -4.70
CA THR A 346 -9.95 -4.33 -5.45
C THR A 346 -8.54 -4.64 -5.90
N THR A 347 -7.71 -5.24 -5.04
CA THR A 347 -6.33 -5.64 -5.35
C THR A 347 -6.28 -6.68 -6.47
N SER A 348 -7.10 -7.73 -6.39
CA SER A 348 -7.14 -8.78 -7.41
C SER A 348 -7.69 -8.27 -8.75
N ALA A 349 -8.66 -7.36 -8.74
CA ALA A 349 -9.17 -6.72 -9.95
C ALA A 349 -8.10 -5.83 -10.62
N ALA A 350 -7.31 -5.09 -9.83
CA ALA A 350 -6.17 -4.32 -10.33
C ALA A 350 -5.10 -5.24 -10.93
N ALA A 351 -4.77 -6.35 -10.25
CA ALA A 351 -3.84 -7.36 -10.75
C ALA A 351 -4.29 -7.93 -12.10
N ALA A 352 -5.56 -8.33 -12.24
CA ALA A 352 -6.13 -8.83 -13.49
C ALA A 352 -5.98 -7.83 -14.64
N ARG A 353 -6.37 -6.58 -14.42
CA ARG A 353 -6.30 -5.53 -15.45
C ARG A 353 -4.90 -5.25 -15.95
N TRP A 354 -3.90 -5.50 -15.14
CA TRP A 354 -2.51 -5.17 -15.43
C TRP A 354 -1.61 -6.39 -15.62
N GLY A 355 -2.22 -7.55 -15.93
CA GLY A 355 -1.47 -8.75 -16.30
C GLY A 355 -0.67 -9.36 -15.15
N ARG A 356 -1.19 -9.28 -13.91
CA ARG A 356 -0.61 -9.96 -12.75
C ARG A 356 -1.55 -11.05 -12.26
N ASN A 357 -0.97 -12.15 -11.78
CA ASN A 357 -1.71 -13.16 -11.04
C ASN A 357 -2.07 -12.63 -9.64
N SER A 358 -3.07 -13.20 -8.98
CA SER A 358 -3.34 -12.84 -7.59
C SER A 358 -3.76 -13.99 -6.70
N ILE A 359 -3.49 -13.81 -5.41
CA ILE A 359 -4.04 -14.61 -4.31
C ILE A 359 -4.73 -13.62 -3.38
N GLY A 360 -5.92 -13.97 -2.87
CA GLY A 360 -6.62 -13.15 -1.91
C GLY A 360 -7.32 -13.98 -0.86
N CYS A 361 -7.46 -13.43 0.34
CA CYS A 361 -8.15 -14.05 1.44
C CYS A 361 -9.21 -13.10 2.02
N GLU A 362 -10.46 -13.60 2.19
CA GLU A 362 -11.56 -12.84 2.78
C GLU A 362 -12.30 -13.73 3.78
N VAL A 363 -12.42 -13.26 5.01
CA VAL A 363 -13.02 -14.01 6.11
C VAL A 363 -14.54 -13.97 6.07
N ASP A 364 -15.11 -12.83 5.67
CA ASP A 364 -16.56 -12.63 5.59
C ASP A 364 -17.14 -13.28 4.33
N PRO A 365 -18.10 -14.23 4.45
CA PRO A 365 -18.68 -14.90 3.29
C PRO A 365 -19.40 -13.96 2.32
N SER A 366 -20.03 -12.89 2.81
CA SER A 366 -20.78 -11.96 1.95
C SER A 366 -19.85 -11.06 1.13
N TYR A 367 -18.75 -10.58 1.73
CA TYR A 367 -17.71 -9.87 0.99
C TYR A 367 -16.97 -10.79 0.02
N PHE A 368 -16.73 -12.04 0.42
CA PHE A 368 -16.13 -13.05 -0.45
C PHE A 368 -16.92 -13.28 -1.74
N GLU A 369 -18.25 -13.43 -1.68
CA GLU A 369 -19.10 -13.60 -2.87
C GLU A 369 -18.99 -12.39 -3.81
N GLY A 370 -19.14 -11.18 -3.27
CA GLY A 370 -19.01 -9.95 -4.04
C GLY A 370 -17.60 -9.74 -4.62
N CYS A 371 -16.57 -10.20 -3.91
CA CYS A 371 -15.19 -10.20 -4.38
C CYS A 371 -15.01 -11.14 -5.58
N VAL A 372 -15.50 -12.38 -5.50
CA VAL A 372 -15.42 -13.35 -6.60
C VAL A 372 -16.08 -12.81 -7.86
N ASP A 373 -17.24 -12.18 -7.74
CA ASP A 373 -17.96 -11.60 -8.89
C ASP A 373 -17.19 -10.44 -9.51
N ARG A 374 -16.61 -9.56 -8.68
CA ARG A 374 -15.80 -8.46 -9.18
C ARG A 374 -14.56 -8.93 -9.93
N VAL A 375 -13.84 -9.91 -9.38
CA VAL A 375 -12.64 -10.44 -10.02
C VAL A 375 -12.99 -11.20 -11.29
N ARG A 376 -14.10 -11.97 -11.29
CA ARG A 376 -14.62 -12.62 -12.49
C ARG A 376 -14.90 -11.60 -13.61
N GLY A 377 -15.59 -10.50 -13.30
CA GLY A 377 -15.83 -9.43 -14.26
C GLY A 377 -14.55 -8.81 -14.81
N ALA A 378 -13.52 -8.63 -13.98
CA ALA A 378 -12.22 -8.14 -14.45
C ALA A 378 -11.53 -9.12 -15.40
N VAL A 379 -11.57 -10.42 -15.11
CA VAL A 379 -11.02 -11.49 -15.97
C VAL A 379 -11.77 -11.57 -17.31
N GLU A 380 -13.09 -11.44 -17.31
CA GLU A 380 -13.92 -11.44 -18.53
C GLU A 380 -13.59 -10.26 -19.44
N VAL A 381 -13.40 -9.06 -18.90
CA VAL A 381 -12.96 -7.87 -19.65
C VAL A 381 -11.61 -8.13 -20.31
N THR A 382 -10.65 -8.68 -19.57
CA THR A 382 -9.33 -9.02 -20.11
C THR A 382 -9.42 -10.06 -21.23
N ARG A 383 -10.29 -11.07 -21.09
CA ARG A 383 -10.54 -12.08 -22.11
C ARG A 383 -11.15 -11.49 -23.39
N GLN A 384 -12.11 -10.57 -23.25
CA GLN A 384 -12.69 -9.88 -24.40
C GLN A 384 -11.65 -9.05 -25.15
N THR A 385 -10.83 -8.29 -24.43
CA THR A 385 -9.71 -7.52 -25.00
C THR A 385 -8.75 -8.42 -25.78
N ALA A 386 -8.41 -9.60 -25.25
CA ALA A 386 -7.57 -10.57 -25.95
C ALA A 386 -8.18 -11.04 -27.27
N MET A 387 -9.48 -11.28 -27.33
CA MET A 387 -10.20 -11.67 -28.55
C MET A 387 -10.18 -10.53 -29.58
N ASP A 388 -10.43 -9.30 -29.15
CA ASP A 388 -10.47 -8.13 -30.03
C ASP A 388 -9.07 -7.82 -30.64
N LEU A 389 -7.99 -8.11 -29.91
CA LEU A 389 -6.62 -7.95 -30.40
C LEU A 389 -6.17 -9.06 -31.34
N SER A 390 -6.84 -10.20 -31.35
CA SER A 390 -6.53 -11.35 -32.22
C SER A 390 -7.37 -11.40 -33.51
N ALA A 391 -8.39 -10.55 -33.61
CA ALA A 391 -9.26 -10.40 -34.78
C ALA A 391 -8.74 -9.37 -35.76
#